data_9d9ef0960eaa1c39d588b6bfe44c145f
#
_entry.id   9d9ef0960eaa1c39d588b6bfe44c145f
#
_cell.length_a   1.000
_cell.length_b   1.000
_cell.length_c   1.000
_cell.angle_alpha   90.00
_cell.angle_beta   90.00
_cell.angle_gamma   90.00
#
_symmetry.space_group_name_H-M   'P 1'
#
loop_
_entity.id
_entity.type
_entity.pdbx_description
1 polymer ?
#
loop_
_entity_poly.entity_id
_entity_poly.type
_entity_poly.pdbx_seq_one_letter_code
_entity_poly.pdbx_strand_id
1 'polypeptide(L)'
;MQTEKITAIHNDLQSQILTGTIESIDDQGYRIVSEAGHFNASRAFSCIVEPRMADTILFSMGPSRQCHILSIIERSGCTDTHMAFPGNVSLSTKQGELSLNGSQGINMSSLQNINMVSEEVNLLAKKGLLNIDSLRAVGSVVVSQITNIQTFAHSVETLAEHWLQKLQNSFRQIDGVDQLKSKDSIYTVQNLYSMRSRQAAILAKKDIKIDAERIHMG
;
A
#
# COMPACT_ATOMS: atom_id res chain seq x y z
N MET A 1 58.31 -25.13 41.76
CA MET A 1 57.97 -25.97 40.60
C MET A 1 56.45 -26.12 40.53
N GLN A 2 55.70 -25.00 40.37
CA GLN A 2 54.22 -25.00 40.38
C GLN A 2 53.59 -23.84 39.50
N THR A 3 54.42 -23.25 38.63
CA THR A 3 53.91 -22.08 37.83
C THR A 3 53.67 -22.41 36.37
N GLU A 4 53.94 -23.58 35.83
CA GLU A 4 53.81 -23.95 34.44
C GLU A 4 52.45 -24.61 34.06
N LYS A 5 51.60 -24.96 35.04
CA LYS A 5 50.33 -25.68 34.76
C LYS A 5 49.12 -24.79 34.55
N ILE A 6 49.22 -23.48 34.78
CA ILE A 6 48.12 -22.58 34.70
C ILE A 6 47.98 -21.98 33.28
N THR A 7 49.04 -21.90 32.50
CA THR A 7 49.04 -21.30 31.17
C THR A 7 48.44 -22.19 30.07
N ALA A 8 48.39 -23.52 30.27
CA ALA A 8 47.87 -24.48 29.31
C ALA A 8 46.31 -24.58 29.32
N ILE A 9 45.66 -24.14 30.40
CA ILE A 9 44.20 -24.23 30.53
C ILE A 9 43.47 -23.01 29.90
N HIS A 10 44.20 -21.92 29.64
CA HIS A 10 43.61 -20.68 29.13
C HIS A 10 43.44 -20.61 27.59
N ASN A 11 44.11 -21.48 26.85
CA ASN A 11 44.10 -21.48 25.40
C ASN A 11 42.92 -22.25 24.78
N ASP A 12 42.24 -23.13 25.54
CA ASP A 12 41.13 -23.94 25.03
C ASP A 12 39.72 -23.29 25.17
N LEU A 13 39.65 -22.12 25.79
CA LEU A 13 38.38 -21.44 26.07
C LEU A 13 38.14 -20.16 25.22
N GLN A 14 39.06 -19.84 24.30
CA GLN A 14 38.89 -18.65 23.48
C GLN A 14 37.95 -18.93 22.28
N SER A 15 36.87 -18.19 22.20
CA SER A 15 36.08 -18.13 20.98
C SER A 15 36.93 -17.55 19.85
N GLN A 16 36.98 -18.25 18.72
CA GLN A 16 37.70 -17.81 17.53
C GLN A 16 36.75 -17.27 16.50
N ILE A 17 37.18 -16.24 15.79
CA ILE A 17 36.47 -15.70 14.63
C ILE A 17 37.26 -16.11 13.39
N LEU A 18 36.58 -16.78 12.46
CA LEU A 18 37.18 -17.39 11.28
C LEU A 18 36.41 -16.95 10.04
N THR A 19 37.07 -17.04 8.90
CA THR A 19 36.44 -16.90 7.60
C THR A 19 36.27 -18.25 6.92
N GLY A 20 35.24 -18.42 6.13
CA GLY A 20 34.99 -19.65 5.39
C GLY A 20 33.97 -19.45 4.30
N THR A 21 33.77 -20.47 3.49
CA THR A 21 32.79 -20.48 2.41
C THR A 21 31.69 -21.49 2.69
N ILE A 22 30.45 -21.17 2.41
CA ILE A 22 29.33 -22.10 2.57
C ILE A 22 29.36 -23.12 1.43
N GLU A 23 29.54 -24.39 1.79
CA GLU A 23 29.57 -25.51 0.87
C GLU A 23 28.19 -26.10 0.61
N SER A 24 27.39 -26.27 1.66
CA SER A 24 26.02 -26.78 1.55
C SER A 24 25.11 -26.23 2.66
N ILE A 25 23.81 -26.30 2.42
CA ILE A 25 22.76 -25.89 3.35
C ILE A 25 21.81 -27.07 3.50
N ASP A 26 21.53 -27.49 4.70
CA ASP A 26 20.58 -28.56 5.02
C ASP A 26 19.68 -28.17 6.21
N ASP A 27 18.80 -29.10 6.63
CA ASP A 27 17.86 -28.87 7.75
C ASP A 27 18.57 -28.65 9.10
N GLN A 28 19.85 -29.01 9.20
CA GLN A 28 20.66 -28.85 10.41
C GLN A 28 21.48 -27.55 10.43
N GLY A 29 21.50 -26.83 9.31
CA GLY A 29 22.18 -25.55 9.17
C GLY A 29 23.10 -25.43 7.96
N TYR A 30 24.27 -24.85 8.16
CA TYR A 30 25.22 -24.49 7.12
C TYR A 30 26.52 -25.28 7.29
N ARG A 31 26.96 -25.97 6.24
CA ARG A 31 28.27 -26.57 6.19
C ARG A 31 29.25 -25.55 5.59
N ILE A 32 30.31 -25.29 6.31
CA ILE A 32 31.35 -24.30 6.04
C ILE A 32 32.67 -24.98 5.80
N VAL A 33 33.39 -24.57 4.77
CA VAL A 33 34.80 -24.91 4.52
C VAL A 33 35.65 -23.70 4.83
N SER A 34 36.67 -23.90 5.63
CA SER A 34 37.67 -22.87 5.94
C SER A 34 39.08 -23.50 5.95
N GLU A 35 40.11 -22.67 6.04
CA GLU A 35 41.52 -23.17 6.20
C GLU A 35 41.70 -24.05 7.44
N ALA A 36 40.88 -23.86 8.47
CA ALA A 36 40.91 -24.64 9.72
C ALA A 36 40.12 -25.95 9.63
N GLY A 37 39.47 -26.26 8.49
CA GLY A 37 38.68 -27.47 8.26
C GLY A 37 37.21 -27.23 7.93
N HIS A 38 36.38 -28.28 8.12
CA HIS A 38 34.95 -28.27 7.88
C HIS A 38 34.19 -28.07 9.20
N PHE A 39 33.18 -27.21 9.16
CA PHE A 39 32.36 -26.87 10.33
C PHE A 39 30.87 -26.90 9.97
N ASN A 40 30.03 -27.24 10.93
CA ASN A 40 28.59 -27.05 10.86
C ASN A 40 28.24 -25.83 11.71
N ALA A 41 27.52 -24.87 11.13
CA ALA A 41 27.17 -23.63 11.80
C ALA A 41 25.69 -23.33 11.66
N SER A 42 25.13 -22.63 12.63
CA SER A 42 23.83 -22.00 12.56
C SER A 42 23.97 -20.50 12.27
N ARG A 43 22.92 -19.89 11.75
CA ARG A 43 22.90 -18.44 11.57
C ARG A 43 22.75 -17.75 12.93
N ALA A 44 23.64 -16.82 13.26
CA ALA A 44 23.47 -15.98 14.43
C ALA A 44 22.23 -15.08 14.27
N PHE A 45 21.54 -14.80 15.37
CA PHE A 45 20.35 -13.93 15.37
C PHE A 45 20.63 -12.53 14.79
N SER A 46 21.85 -12.02 14.98
CA SER A 46 22.31 -10.73 14.44
C SER A 46 22.66 -10.76 12.95
N CYS A 47 22.82 -11.94 12.34
CA CYS A 47 23.04 -12.07 10.90
C CYS A 47 21.72 -11.90 10.16
N ILE A 48 21.37 -10.66 9.82
CA ILE A 48 20.07 -10.29 9.24
C ILE A 48 19.91 -10.83 7.81
N VAL A 49 20.99 -10.79 7.03
CA VAL A 49 20.99 -11.29 5.66
C VAL A 49 21.07 -12.81 5.66
N GLU A 50 20.21 -13.45 4.88
CA GLU A 50 20.18 -14.90 4.75
C GLU A 50 21.40 -15.41 3.97
N PRO A 51 22.23 -16.29 4.58
CA PRO A 51 23.39 -16.86 3.91
C PRO A 51 22.98 -17.85 2.80
N ARG A 52 23.76 -17.89 1.72
CA ARG A 52 23.55 -18.79 0.57
C ARG A 52 24.80 -19.62 0.28
N MET A 53 24.64 -20.66 -0.52
CA MET A 53 25.78 -21.43 -1.04
C MET A 53 26.78 -20.52 -1.74
N ALA A 54 28.07 -20.82 -1.54
CA ALA A 54 29.22 -20.08 -2.05
C ALA A 54 29.43 -18.67 -1.48
N ASP A 55 28.63 -18.24 -0.46
CA ASP A 55 28.92 -17.01 0.28
C ASP A 55 30.21 -17.17 1.07
N THR A 56 31.08 -16.16 1.03
CA THR A 56 32.20 -16.02 1.98
C THR A 56 31.68 -15.36 3.24
N ILE A 57 31.87 -16.01 4.36
CA ILE A 57 31.25 -15.61 5.64
C ILE A 57 32.30 -15.43 6.74
N LEU A 58 31.93 -14.64 7.71
CA LEU A 58 32.57 -14.57 9.01
C LEU A 58 31.77 -15.43 10.01
N PHE A 59 32.42 -16.38 10.69
CA PHE A 59 31.76 -17.19 11.68
C PHE A 59 32.57 -17.28 12.96
N SER A 60 31.89 -17.47 14.08
CA SER A 60 32.50 -17.71 15.39
C SER A 60 32.48 -19.19 15.70
N MET A 61 33.55 -19.67 16.32
CA MET A 61 33.67 -21.00 16.93
C MET A 61 33.76 -20.86 18.44
N GLY A 62 32.76 -21.35 19.15
CA GLY A 62 32.75 -21.38 20.61
C GLY A 62 33.54 -22.54 21.21
N PRO A 63 33.74 -22.57 22.54
CA PRO A 63 34.50 -23.61 23.25
C PRO A 63 33.94 -25.02 23.05
N SER A 64 32.62 -25.15 22.85
CA SER A 64 31.94 -26.44 22.59
C SER A 64 31.87 -26.80 21.10
N ARG A 65 32.67 -26.17 20.24
CA ARG A 65 32.65 -26.29 18.78
C ARG A 65 31.33 -25.90 18.13
N GLN A 66 30.47 -25.16 18.84
CA GLN A 66 29.30 -24.53 18.25
C GLN A 66 29.75 -23.36 17.39
N CYS A 67 29.36 -23.39 16.12
CA CYS A 67 29.68 -22.34 15.16
C CYS A 67 28.45 -21.52 14.81
N HIS A 68 28.64 -20.20 14.71
CA HIS A 68 27.59 -19.27 14.33
C HIS A 68 28.08 -18.33 13.21
N ILE A 69 27.33 -18.26 12.13
CA ILE A 69 27.58 -17.29 11.06
C ILE A 69 27.19 -15.90 11.57
N LEU A 70 28.16 -15.00 11.65
CA LEU A 70 28.02 -13.66 12.16
C LEU A 70 27.62 -12.68 11.04
N SER A 71 28.26 -12.82 9.88
CA SER A 71 28.00 -11.96 8.71
C SER A 71 28.44 -12.62 7.41
N ILE A 72 27.89 -12.16 6.31
CA ILE A 72 28.37 -12.45 4.96
C ILE A 72 29.36 -11.36 4.58
N ILE A 73 30.56 -11.76 4.15
CA ILE A 73 31.63 -10.86 3.73
C ILE A 73 31.50 -10.59 2.22
N GLU A 74 31.34 -11.67 1.44
CA GLU A 74 31.26 -11.60 -0.01
C GLU A 74 30.21 -12.58 -0.54
N ARG A 75 29.54 -12.19 -1.61
CA ARG A 75 28.62 -13.01 -2.36
C ARG A 75 28.95 -12.94 -3.84
N SER A 76 29.25 -14.07 -4.44
CA SER A 76 29.57 -14.16 -5.86
C SER A 76 28.31 -14.33 -6.72
N GLY A 77 28.21 -13.62 -7.81
CA GLY A 77 27.25 -13.85 -8.91
C GLY A 77 25.82 -13.33 -8.71
N CYS A 78 25.34 -13.08 -7.50
CA CYS A 78 23.98 -12.56 -7.27
C CYS A 78 24.03 -11.41 -6.28
N THR A 79 23.46 -10.27 -6.68
CA THR A 79 23.38 -9.06 -5.84
C THR A 79 22.11 -9.01 -4.98
N ASP A 80 21.18 -9.96 -5.17
CA ASP A 80 19.92 -9.98 -4.43
C ASP A 80 20.15 -10.27 -2.95
N THR A 81 19.66 -9.40 -2.11
CA THR A 81 19.73 -9.54 -0.66
C THR A 81 18.36 -9.87 -0.11
N HIS A 82 18.26 -10.96 0.63
CA HIS A 82 17.05 -11.39 1.32
C HIS A 82 17.24 -11.29 2.83
N MET A 83 16.34 -10.58 3.51
CA MET A 83 16.27 -10.51 4.97
C MET A 83 15.04 -11.29 5.42
N ALA A 84 15.26 -12.42 6.10
CA ALA A 84 14.20 -13.27 6.62
C ALA A 84 14.25 -13.31 8.15
N PHE A 85 13.10 -13.04 8.77
CA PHE A 85 12.94 -13.03 10.20
C PHE A 85 11.90 -14.08 10.62
N PRO A 86 12.17 -14.90 11.64
CA PRO A 86 11.22 -15.95 12.06
C PRO A 86 10.04 -15.41 12.86
N GLY A 87 10.02 -14.14 13.21
CA GLY A 87 9.00 -13.52 14.05
C GLY A 87 8.69 -12.08 13.64
N ASN A 88 8.07 -11.35 14.54
CA ASN A 88 7.72 -9.96 14.32
C ASN A 88 8.94 -9.07 14.14
N VAL A 89 8.87 -8.16 13.17
CA VAL A 89 9.89 -7.16 12.90
C VAL A 89 9.31 -5.78 13.08
N SER A 90 10.00 -4.93 13.80
CA SER A 90 9.67 -3.52 13.95
C SER A 90 10.86 -2.66 13.51
N LEU A 91 10.60 -1.76 12.54
CA LEU A 91 11.55 -0.75 12.11
C LEU A 91 11.06 0.61 12.63
N SER A 92 11.81 1.21 13.53
CA SER A 92 11.45 2.49 14.12
C SER A 92 12.64 3.42 14.24
N THR A 93 12.40 4.71 14.07
CA THR A 93 13.36 5.77 14.38
C THR A 93 12.90 6.50 15.65
N LYS A 94 13.81 6.74 16.57
CA LYS A 94 13.47 7.53 17.78
C LYS A 94 13.42 9.02 17.49
N GLN A 95 14.26 9.48 16.58
CA GLN A 95 14.34 10.86 16.10
C GLN A 95 14.75 10.80 14.62
N GLY A 96 14.05 11.57 13.79
CA GLY A 96 14.30 11.61 12.36
C GLY A 96 13.33 10.74 11.55
N GLU A 97 13.62 10.61 10.28
CA GLU A 97 12.78 10.00 9.25
C GLU A 97 13.22 8.57 8.92
N LEU A 98 12.28 7.72 8.56
CA LEU A 98 12.53 6.43 7.93
C LEU A 98 12.20 6.53 6.43
N SER A 99 13.23 6.51 5.59
CA SER A 99 13.07 6.58 4.15
C SER A 99 13.27 5.22 3.49
N LEU A 100 12.32 4.79 2.65
CA LEU A 100 12.40 3.59 1.83
C LEU A 100 12.45 4.01 0.35
N ASN A 101 13.59 3.78 -0.31
CA ASN A 101 13.81 4.18 -1.69
C ASN A 101 14.18 2.97 -2.55
N GLY A 102 13.44 2.76 -3.62
CA GLY A 102 13.72 1.72 -4.62
C GLY A 102 13.82 2.34 -6.02
N SER A 103 14.94 2.19 -6.70
CA SER A 103 15.15 2.75 -8.05
C SER A 103 14.21 2.16 -9.11
N GLN A 104 13.80 0.92 -8.94
CA GLN A 104 12.90 0.21 -9.87
C GLN A 104 11.49 0.02 -9.33
N GLY A 105 11.29 0.15 -8.01
CA GLY A 105 9.99 0.04 -7.37
C GLY A 105 10.08 -0.35 -5.90
N ILE A 106 8.96 -0.20 -5.21
CA ILE A 106 8.75 -0.66 -3.84
C ILE A 106 7.45 -1.45 -3.84
N ASN A 107 7.52 -2.74 -3.46
CA ASN A 107 6.37 -3.60 -3.31
C ASN A 107 6.04 -3.76 -1.83
N MET A 108 4.80 -3.43 -1.46
CA MET A 108 4.28 -3.66 -0.12
C MET A 108 3.07 -4.59 -0.22
N SER A 109 3.13 -5.73 0.42
CA SER A 109 2.03 -6.69 0.42
C SER A 109 1.79 -7.26 1.81
N SER A 110 0.54 -7.50 2.15
CA SER A 110 0.13 -8.17 3.38
C SER A 110 -1.05 -9.09 3.08
N LEU A 111 -1.07 -10.27 3.69
CA LEU A 111 -2.20 -11.19 3.57
C LEU A 111 -3.41 -10.75 4.40
N GLN A 112 -3.25 -9.81 5.33
CA GLN A 112 -4.31 -9.34 6.21
C GLN A 112 -4.59 -7.87 6.00
N ASN A 113 -3.75 -6.99 6.51
CA ASN A 113 -3.99 -5.56 6.49
C ASN A 113 -2.71 -4.74 6.33
N ILE A 114 -2.86 -3.55 5.78
CA ILE A 114 -1.84 -2.50 5.76
C ILE A 114 -2.48 -1.28 6.42
N ASN A 115 -1.97 -0.88 7.58
CA ASN A 115 -2.43 0.30 8.31
C ASN A 115 -1.47 1.46 8.09
N MET A 116 -2.01 2.59 7.66
CA MET A 116 -1.27 3.85 7.52
C MET A 116 -1.94 4.89 8.42
N VAL A 117 -1.19 5.44 9.36
CA VAL A 117 -1.65 6.48 10.28
C VAL A 117 -0.66 7.63 10.26
N SER A 118 -1.10 8.82 9.90
CA SER A 118 -0.28 10.02 9.83
C SER A 118 -1.15 11.27 9.89
N GLU A 119 -0.58 12.42 10.15
CA GLU A 119 -1.24 13.71 10.01
C GLU A 119 -1.52 14.05 8.54
N GLU A 120 -0.61 13.67 7.63
CA GLU A 120 -0.71 13.97 6.22
C GLU A 120 -0.25 12.77 5.37
N VAL A 121 -0.96 12.48 4.29
CA VAL A 121 -0.58 11.47 3.29
C VAL A 121 -0.56 12.13 1.91
N ASN A 122 0.61 12.17 1.29
CA ASN A 122 0.80 12.67 -0.07
C ASN A 122 1.04 11.50 -1.03
N LEU A 123 0.17 11.35 -2.02
CA LEU A 123 0.31 10.37 -3.10
C LEU A 123 0.49 11.08 -4.42
N LEU A 124 1.68 10.99 -5.00
CA LEU A 124 2.01 11.58 -6.29
C LEU A 124 2.36 10.46 -7.28
N ALA A 125 1.54 10.25 -8.27
CA ALA A 125 1.74 9.23 -9.28
C ALA A 125 1.23 9.69 -10.66
N LYS A 126 1.89 9.26 -11.74
CA LYS A 126 1.39 9.49 -13.11
C LYS A 126 0.17 8.63 -13.42
N LYS A 127 0.08 7.43 -12.86
CA LYS A 127 -1.02 6.50 -13.03
C LYS A 127 -1.31 5.81 -11.70
N GLY A 128 -2.55 5.64 -11.33
CA GLY A 128 -3.00 4.89 -10.17
C GLY A 128 -4.12 3.94 -10.56
N LEU A 129 -4.14 2.77 -9.95
CA LEU A 129 -5.24 1.82 -10.01
C LEU A 129 -5.66 1.50 -8.57
N LEU A 130 -6.94 1.69 -8.29
CA LEU A 130 -7.53 1.37 -7.00
C LEU A 130 -8.64 0.35 -7.22
N ASN A 131 -8.44 -0.88 -6.77
CA ASN A 131 -9.41 -1.96 -6.82
C ASN A 131 -9.77 -2.35 -5.39
N ILE A 132 -10.97 -1.99 -4.96
CA ILE A 132 -11.44 -2.14 -3.57
C ILE A 132 -12.90 -2.58 -3.59
N ASP A 133 -13.25 -3.64 -2.91
CA ASP A 133 -14.63 -4.13 -2.81
C ASP A 133 -15.50 -3.17 -2.02
N SER A 134 -14.98 -2.56 -0.96
CA SER A 134 -15.69 -1.58 -0.15
C SER A 134 -14.78 -0.43 0.26
N LEU A 135 -15.09 0.76 -0.23
CA LEU A 135 -14.36 1.99 0.09
C LEU A 135 -15.24 2.92 0.93
N ARG A 136 -14.72 3.34 2.08
CA ARG A 136 -15.35 4.36 2.92
C ARG A 136 -14.39 5.54 3.07
N ALA A 137 -14.82 6.72 2.63
CA ALA A 137 -14.10 7.97 2.84
C ALA A 137 -14.92 8.87 3.78
N VAL A 138 -14.26 9.39 4.82
CA VAL A 138 -14.86 10.32 5.78
C VAL A 138 -13.94 11.52 5.89
N GLY A 139 -14.46 12.70 5.67
CA GLY A 139 -13.68 13.95 5.72
C GLY A 139 -14.60 15.16 5.77
N SER A 140 -14.09 16.30 6.14
CA SER A 140 -14.82 17.58 6.16
C SER A 140 -14.86 18.24 4.78
N VAL A 141 -13.85 18.03 3.95
CA VAL A 141 -13.74 18.65 2.63
C VAL A 141 -13.16 17.64 1.65
N VAL A 142 -13.77 17.51 0.48
CA VAL A 142 -13.23 16.78 -0.67
C VAL A 142 -13.19 17.72 -1.85
N VAL A 143 -12.00 17.97 -2.41
CA VAL A 143 -11.81 18.73 -3.64
C VAL A 143 -11.30 17.79 -4.72
N SER A 144 -12.01 17.77 -5.86
CA SER A 144 -11.65 16.92 -6.99
C SER A 144 -11.58 17.77 -8.25
N GLN A 145 -10.45 17.72 -8.96
CA GLN A 145 -10.27 18.36 -10.26
C GLN A 145 -9.94 17.27 -11.28
N ILE A 146 -10.93 16.86 -12.05
CA ILE A 146 -10.84 15.72 -12.96
C ILE A 146 -11.35 16.13 -14.32
N THR A 147 -10.65 15.80 -15.38
CA THR A 147 -11.04 16.10 -16.76
C THR A 147 -12.23 15.24 -17.22
N ASN A 148 -12.22 13.94 -16.90
CA ASN A 148 -13.27 13.01 -17.29
C ASN A 148 -13.63 12.10 -16.11
N ILE A 149 -14.91 12.04 -15.78
CA ILE A 149 -15.48 11.13 -14.79
C ILE A 149 -16.49 10.24 -15.47
N GLN A 150 -16.36 8.93 -15.31
CA GLN A 150 -17.36 7.94 -15.71
C GLN A 150 -17.77 7.14 -14.48
N THR A 151 -19.05 7.09 -14.20
CA THR A 151 -19.59 6.37 -13.05
C THR A 151 -20.57 5.31 -13.54
N PHE A 152 -20.31 4.05 -13.21
CA PHE A 152 -21.21 2.93 -13.43
C PHE A 152 -21.63 2.42 -12.06
N ALA A 153 -22.87 2.58 -11.70
CA ALA A 153 -23.38 2.19 -10.39
C ALA A 153 -24.78 1.62 -10.51
N HIS A 154 -25.12 0.67 -9.68
CA HIS A 154 -26.49 0.19 -9.54
C HIS A 154 -27.38 1.21 -8.84
N SER A 155 -26.84 1.93 -7.87
CA SER A 155 -27.52 2.99 -7.12
C SER A 155 -26.57 4.13 -6.82
N VAL A 156 -27.03 5.36 -6.92
CA VAL A 156 -26.32 6.57 -6.50
C VAL A 156 -27.25 7.39 -5.63
N GLU A 157 -26.87 7.60 -4.39
CA GLU A 157 -27.59 8.46 -3.44
C GLU A 157 -26.76 9.67 -3.09
N THR A 158 -27.33 10.85 -3.16
CA THR A 158 -26.69 12.11 -2.81
C THR A 158 -27.58 12.89 -1.85
N LEU A 159 -27.08 13.16 -0.65
CA LEU A 159 -27.73 13.99 0.35
C LEU A 159 -26.87 15.24 0.54
N ALA A 160 -27.41 16.40 0.27
CA ALA A 160 -26.71 17.67 0.38
C ALA A 160 -27.67 18.78 0.79
N GLU A 161 -27.23 19.69 1.62
CA GLU A 161 -27.98 20.91 1.96
C GLU A 161 -28.00 21.90 0.77
N HIS A 162 -26.91 21.92 0.02
CA HIS A 162 -26.76 22.77 -1.16
C HIS A 162 -26.15 21.98 -2.29
N TRP A 163 -26.80 22.00 -3.46
CA TRP A 163 -26.33 21.36 -4.69
C TRP A 163 -26.26 22.40 -5.80
N LEU A 164 -25.05 22.67 -6.30
CA LEU A 164 -24.82 23.54 -7.44
C LEU A 164 -24.24 22.74 -8.59
N GLN A 165 -24.91 22.81 -9.75
CA GLN A 165 -24.45 22.16 -10.96
C GLN A 165 -24.41 23.18 -12.11
N LYS A 166 -23.25 23.35 -12.74
CA LYS A 166 -23.06 24.19 -13.92
C LYS A 166 -22.57 23.33 -15.06
N LEU A 167 -23.36 23.16 -16.08
CA LEU A 167 -23.08 22.29 -17.23
C LEU A 167 -23.23 23.09 -18.53
N GLN A 168 -22.44 22.75 -19.52
CA GLN A 168 -22.61 23.23 -20.88
C GLN A 168 -23.74 22.47 -21.58
N ASN A 169 -23.77 21.14 -21.41
CA ASN A 169 -24.82 20.28 -21.94
C ASN A 169 -25.25 19.27 -20.86
N SER A 170 -26.50 18.93 -20.79
CA SER A 170 -27.04 17.90 -19.91
C SER A 170 -27.98 16.99 -20.69
N PHE A 171 -27.71 15.69 -20.67
CA PHE A 171 -28.59 14.66 -21.22
C PHE A 171 -29.03 13.77 -20.07
N ARG A 172 -30.36 13.62 -19.93
CA ARG A 172 -30.95 12.80 -18.87
C ARG A 172 -32.01 11.91 -19.48
N GLN A 173 -31.83 10.61 -19.33
CA GLN A 173 -32.80 9.60 -19.74
C GLN A 173 -33.21 8.80 -18.51
N ILE A 174 -34.48 8.63 -18.28
CA ILE A 174 -35.06 7.91 -17.16
C ILE A 174 -36.15 7.00 -17.68
N ASP A 175 -35.98 5.70 -17.56
CA ASP A 175 -36.94 4.71 -18.03
C ASP A 175 -38.11 4.50 -17.04
N GLY A 176 -37.93 4.90 -15.80
CA GLY A 176 -38.92 4.78 -14.73
C GLY A 176 -39.56 6.14 -14.38
N VAL A 177 -39.57 6.45 -13.11
CA VAL A 177 -40.19 7.66 -12.56
C VAL A 177 -39.15 8.75 -12.35
N ASP A 178 -39.41 9.94 -12.90
CA ASP A 178 -38.69 11.16 -12.56
C ASP A 178 -39.58 12.05 -11.68
N GLN A 179 -39.19 12.21 -10.43
CA GLN A 179 -39.99 12.99 -9.48
C GLN A 179 -39.17 14.17 -8.95
N LEU A 180 -39.68 15.37 -9.14
CA LEU A 180 -39.15 16.60 -8.55
C LEU A 180 -40.14 17.14 -7.52
N LYS A 181 -39.67 17.34 -6.30
CA LYS A 181 -40.43 18.02 -5.24
C LYS A 181 -39.61 19.19 -4.72
N SER A 182 -40.12 20.39 -4.90
CA SER A 182 -39.47 21.63 -4.46
C SER A 182 -40.50 22.61 -3.90
N LYS A 183 -40.04 23.58 -3.13
CA LYS A 183 -40.87 24.71 -2.71
C LYS A 183 -41.11 25.66 -3.89
N ASP A 184 -40.04 25.98 -4.59
CA ASP A 184 -40.05 26.86 -5.77
C ASP A 184 -39.26 26.18 -6.87
N SER A 185 -39.77 26.28 -8.11
CA SER A 185 -39.11 25.74 -9.31
C SER A 185 -39.18 26.78 -10.42
N ILE A 186 -38.01 27.20 -10.93
CA ILE A 186 -37.91 28.22 -11.98
C ILE A 186 -37.18 27.61 -13.17
N TYR A 187 -37.83 27.62 -14.34
CA TYR A 187 -37.24 27.20 -15.60
C TYR A 187 -37.18 28.39 -16.57
N THR A 188 -35.99 28.75 -17.00
CA THR A 188 -35.77 29.78 -18.03
C THR A 188 -35.10 29.12 -19.23
N VAL A 189 -35.79 29.16 -20.38
CA VAL A 189 -35.33 28.55 -21.62
C VAL A 189 -35.36 29.64 -22.71
N GLN A 190 -34.22 29.87 -23.36
CA GLN A 190 -34.11 30.97 -24.35
C GLN A 190 -34.82 30.65 -25.66
N ASN A 191 -34.81 29.43 -26.16
CA ASN A 191 -35.30 29.08 -27.47
C ASN A 191 -36.57 28.23 -27.40
N LEU A 192 -36.45 26.94 -27.23
CA LEU A 192 -37.55 26.00 -27.29
C LEU A 192 -37.72 25.26 -25.98
N TYR A 193 -38.87 25.33 -25.36
CA TYR A 193 -39.33 24.45 -24.31
C TYR A 193 -40.43 23.54 -24.86
N SER A 194 -40.19 22.24 -24.93
CA SER A 194 -41.13 21.27 -25.46
C SER A 194 -41.44 20.20 -24.39
N MET A 195 -42.74 20.05 -24.11
CA MET A 195 -43.25 18.95 -23.28
C MET A 195 -44.18 18.09 -24.16
N ARG A 196 -43.96 16.79 -24.12
CA ARG A 196 -44.83 15.81 -24.76
C ARG A 196 -45.17 14.71 -23.81
N SER A 197 -46.44 14.47 -23.59
CA SER A 197 -46.92 13.41 -22.70
C SER A 197 -48.23 12.84 -23.22
N ARG A 198 -48.59 11.63 -22.74
CA ARG A 198 -49.92 11.08 -23.00
C ARG A 198 -50.99 11.83 -22.21
N GLN A 199 -50.67 12.27 -21.00
CA GLN A 199 -51.56 13.06 -20.15
C GLN A 199 -50.70 14.12 -19.43
N ALA A 200 -51.18 15.34 -19.39
CA ALA A 200 -50.57 16.41 -18.63
C ALA A 200 -51.63 17.08 -17.76
N ALA A 201 -51.32 17.38 -16.52
CA ALA A 201 -52.14 18.15 -15.62
C ALA A 201 -51.30 19.31 -15.06
N ILE A 202 -51.78 20.53 -15.22
CA ILE A 202 -51.19 21.73 -14.67
C ILE A 202 -52.22 22.33 -13.71
N LEU A 203 -51.95 22.30 -12.42
CA LEU A 203 -52.89 22.76 -11.41
C LEU A 203 -52.22 23.83 -10.54
N ALA A 204 -52.92 24.95 -10.37
CA ALA A 204 -52.50 25.99 -9.44
C ALA A 204 -53.66 26.41 -8.52
N LYS A 205 -53.34 26.75 -7.28
CA LYS A 205 -54.40 27.21 -6.34
C LYS A 205 -54.82 28.66 -6.56
N LYS A 206 -53.96 29.49 -7.15
CA LYS A 206 -54.25 30.92 -7.38
C LYS A 206 -54.31 31.24 -8.85
N ASP A 207 -53.16 31.23 -9.52
CA ASP A 207 -53.09 31.74 -10.91
C ASP A 207 -52.25 30.82 -11.80
N ILE A 208 -52.68 30.71 -13.06
CA ILE A 208 -51.86 30.22 -14.16
C ILE A 208 -51.88 31.34 -15.21
N LYS A 209 -50.70 31.90 -15.50
CA LYS A 209 -50.56 32.89 -16.56
C LYS A 209 -49.85 32.26 -17.76
N ILE A 210 -50.48 32.31 -18.91
CA ILE A 210 -49.92 31.90 -20.19
C ILE A 210 -49.96 33.12 -21.10
N ASP A 211 -48.84 33.54 -21.63
CA ASP A 211 -48.71 34.72 -22.46
C ASP A 211 -47.86 34.39 -23.70
N ALA A 212 -48.34 34.67 -24.86
CA ALA A 212 -47.67 34.44 -26.13
C ALA A 212 -48.34 35.26 -27.24
N GLU A 213 -47.62 35.55 -28.33
CA GLU A 213 -48.21 36.17 -29.53
C GLU A 213 -49.32 35.32 -30.14
N ARG A 214 -49.19 33.97 -30.02
CA ARG A 214 -50.22 33.02 -30.49
C ARG A 214 -50.37 31.87 -29.54
N ILE A 215 -51.59 31.54 -29.17
CA ILE A 215 -51.92 30.39 -28.33
C ILE A 215 -52.87 29.49 -29.14
N HIS A 216 -52.47 28.26 -29.40
CA HIS A 216 -53.32 27.25 -30.03
C HIS A 216 -53.73 26.23 -28.97
N MET A 217 -55.00 26.08 -28.75
CA MET A 217 -55.60 25.06 -27.90
C MET A 217 -56.60 24.28 -28.79
N GLY A 218 -56.25 23.01 -29.02
CA GLY A 218 -57.04 22.12 -29.86
C GLY A 218 -57.33 20.78 -29.24
#